data_dfdcc3978ebf308508b9a44491fbd76a
#
_entry.id   dfdcc3978ebf308508b9a44491fbd76a
#
_cell.length_a   1.000
_cell.length_b   1.000
_cell.length_c   1.000
_cell.angle_alpha   90.00
_cell.angle_beta   90.00
_cell.angle_gamma   90.00
#
_symmetry.space_group_name_H-M   'P 1'
#
loop_
_entity.id
_entity.type
_entity.pdbx_description
1 polymer ?
#
loop_
_entity_poly.entity_id
_entity_poly.type
_entity_poly.pdbx_seq_one_letter_code
_entity_poly.pdbx_strand_id
1 'polypeptide(L)'
;MTTYNKQNKRRIKVLAYAYQFQEMFLSKDIFLIPYYIAKELGGECTYLYTENLGNTEIPGEHRGVAIKKTCNTNQWKVFLQEIVSHSKDIDVLFLTGSSAVHMFATYLYKKRNPNGRVVVFGDMEPPQARELNKNGFHYSGGLAGWVKDRLTDYFFRHVTYLVANTVAYNLMADLWQRKHWSGLLHFYPCLDDEKFESYGLQRRPFAEKENIMVCVGRIGCYQKNTEMLLNALRNVDLKDWKIYMLGPITSSFNLNEDDNFQKTIDTFFEEYPQHKGKFVFTGMVYDQKKVFEYYNRAKVLLATARHEGFANVYSQAAAFGCYVVSTDVGGADVCSNDWKFGVKLNQNDDESLAEVLNGIIEGSLKIPVEHALSFNSMCYSYRVNTYLLPIIGCEPLPTNHNVWKEYG
;
A
#
# COMPACT_ATOMS: atom_id res chain seq x y z
N MET A 1 -46.45 2.05 13.54
CA MET A 1 -45.92 2.70 12.33
C MET A 1 -45.26 4.01 12.76
N THR A 2 -44.01 3.96 13.06
CA THR A 2 -43.22 5.15 13.47
C THR A 2 -42.43 5.56 12.23
N THR A 3 -42.85 6.63 11.60
CA THR A 3 -42.21 7.29 10.46
C THR A 3 -40.82 7.77 10.90
N TYR A 4 -39.77 7.09 10.45
CA TYR A 4 -38.40 7.56 10.59
C TYR A 4 -38.26 8.86 9.79
N ASN A 5 -38.18 9.95 10.53
CA ASN A 5 -37.87 11.27 10.00
C ASN A 5 -36.47 11.22 9.36
N LYS A 6 -36.39 11.20 8.02
CA LYS A 6 -35.17 11.47 7.28
C LYS A 6 -34.81 12.94 7.51
N GLN A 7 -34.21 13.25 8.66
CA GLN A 7 -33.50 14.51 8.82
C GLN A 7 -32.41 14.57 7.75
N ASN A 8 -32.35 15.69 7.02
CA ASN A 8 -31.28 16.08 6.10
C ASN A 8 -29.91 16.08 6.84
N LYS A 9 -29.32 14.91 7.06
CA LYS A 9 -27.93 14.84 7.53
C LYS A 9 -27.06 15.40 6.39
N ARG A 10 -26.41 16.52 6.64
CA ARG A 10 -25.39 17.08 5.77
C ARG A 10 -24.41 15.96 5.34
N ARG A 11 -24.10 15.88 4.05
CA ARG A 11 -23.10 14.93 3.55
C ARG A 11 -21.75 15.22 4.19
N ILE A 12 -21.04 14.18 4.58
CA ILE A 12 -19.67 14.27 5.08
C ILE A 12 -18.75 14.81 3.98
N LYS A 13 -17.87 15.74 4.32
CA LYS A 13 -16.90 16.32 3.41
C LYS A 13 -15.48 15.91 3.79
N VAL A 14 -14.82 15.22 2.89
CA VAL A 14 -13.40 14.85 3.00
C VAL A 14 -12.58 15.78 2.12
N LEU A 15 -11.59 16.45 2.68
CA LEU A 15 -10.59 17.21 1.93
C LEU A 15 -9.25 16.48 2.03
N ALA A 16 -8.72 16.03 0.90
CA ALA A 16 -7.40 15.43 0.80
C ALA A 16 -6.39 16.40 0.19
N TYR A 17 -5.14 16.35 0.68
CA TYR A 17 -4.05 17.16 0.14
C TYR A 17 -2.77 16.36 0.01
N ALA A 18 -2.13 16.46 -1.17
CA ALA A 18 -0.76 16.06 -1.41
C ALA A 18 0.03 17.21 -2.04
N TYR A 19 1.27 17.40 -1.59
CA TYR A 19 2.15 18.39 -2.23
C TYR A 19 2.45 17.99 -3.68
N GLN A 20 2.86 16.74 -3.89
CA GLN A 20 3.15 16.15 -5.20
C GLN A 20 2.12 15.08 -5.54
N PHE A 21 1.66 15.09 -6.78
CA PHE A 21 0.70 14.14 -7.29
C PHE A 21 1.01 13.77 -8.73
N GLN A 22 0.61 12.60 -9.17
CA GLN A 22 0.72 12.12 -10.55
C GLN A 22 -0.40 11.12 -10.84
N GLU A 23 -0.71 10.92 -12.11
CA GLU A 23 -1.83 10.07 -12.54
C GLU A 23 -1.79 8.65 -11.93
N MET A 24 -0.61 8.04 -11.86
CA MET A 24 -0.47 6.70 -11.27
C MET A 24 -0.90 6.62 -9.78
N PHE A 25 -0.98 7.74 -9.08
CA PHE A 25 -1.42 7.77 -7.68
C PHE A 25 -2.93 7.59 -7.52
N LEU A 26 -3.71 7.73 -8.60
CA LEU A 26 -5.16 7.44 -8.59
C LEU A 26 -5.49 5.99 -8.24
N SER A 27 -4.52 5.08 -8.34
CA SER A 27 -4.64 3.67 -7.95
C SER A 27 -3.83 3.31 -6.69
N LYS A 28 -3.40 4.32 -5.92
CA LYS A 28 -2.57 4.15 -4.74
C LYS A 28 -3.29 4.63 -3.48
N ASP A 29 -2.79 4.18 -2.34
CA ASP A 29 -3.23 4.50 -0.99
C ASP A 29 -3.47 5.99 -0.75
N ILE A 30 -2.59 6.86 -1.24
CA ILE A 30 -2.73 8.31 -1.06
C ILE A 30 -4.02 8.88 -1.66
N PHE A 31 -4.59 8.22 -2.69
CA PHE A 31 -5.87 8.58 -3.27
C PHE A 31 -7.00 7.67 -2.77
N LEU A 32 -6.76 6.36 -2.67
CA LEU A 32 -7.79 5.39 -2.33
C LEU A 32 -8.26 5.52 -0.88
N ILE A 33 -7.38 5.82 0.07
CA ILE A 33 -7.80 5.98 1.48
C ILE A 33 -8.83 7.10 1.64
N PRO A 34 -8.60 8.37 1.24
CA PRO A 34 -9.61 9.41 1.37
C PRO A 34 -10.86 9.16 0.50
N TYR A 35 -10.70 8.51 -0.64
CA TYR A 35 -11.83 8.06 -1.46
C TYR A 35 -12.73 7.10 -0.68
N TYR A 36 -12.17 6.03 -0.10
CA TYR A 36 -12.95 5.05 0.66
C TYR A 36 -13.52 5.64 1.96
N ILE A 37 -12.82 6.56 2.64
CA ILE A 37 -13.38 7.29 3.78
C ILE A 37 -14.67 8.02 3.36
N ALA A 38 -14.63 8.77 2.25
CA ALA A 38 -15.81 9.49 1.78
C ALA A 38 -16.93 8.54 1.36
N LYS A 39 -16.59 7.50 0.59
CA LYS A 39 -17.55 6.50 0.12
C LYS A 39 -18.27 5.80 1.28
N GLU A 40 -17.54 5.29 2.25
CA GLU A 40 -18.09 4.54 3.37
C GLU A 40 -18.91 5.41 4.34
N LEU A 41 -18.65 6.72 4.35
CA LEU A 41 -19.44 7.69 5.09
C LEU A 41 -20.60 8.32 4.28
N GLY A 42 -20.78 7.92 3.00
CA GLY A 42 -21.78 8.50 2.10
C GLY A 42 -21.56 9.97 1.83
N GLY A 43 -20.31 10.39 1.88
CA GLY A 43 -19.86 11.77 1.73
C GLY A 43 -19.34 12.09 0.33
N GLU A 44 -18.65 13.21 0.25
CA GLU A 44 -17.93 13.68 -0.94
C GLU A 44 -16.45 13.91 -0.62
N CYS A 45 -15.58 13.70 -1.60
CA CYS A 45 -14.16 13.94 -1.47
C CYS A 45 -13.70 14.98 -2.48
N THR A 46 -12.88 15.91 -2.02
CA THR A 46 -12.10 16.82 -2.88
C THR A 46 -10.62 16.56 -2.63
N TYR A 47 -9.86 16.39 -3.70
CA TYR A 47 -8.42 16.17 -3.64
C TYR A 47 -7.69 17.41 -4.18
N LEU A 48 -6.85 18.02 -3.37
CA LEU A 48 -6.01 19.14 -3.74
C LEU A 48 -4.57 18.68 -3.92
N TYR A 49 -3.91 19.15 -4.98
CA TYR A 49 -2.48 18.93 -5.17
C TYR A 49 -1.79 20.19 -5.68
N THR A 50 -0.49 20.26 -5.50
CA THR A 50 0.28 21.45 -5.87
C THR A 50 1.12 21.21 -7.11
N GLU A 51 1.87 20.13 -7.16
CA GLU A 51 2.82 19.83 -8.21
C GLU A 51 2.47 18.51 -8.91
N ASN A 52 2.44 18.52 -10.24
CA ASN A 52 2.33 17.31 -11.03
C ASN A 52 3.73 16.78 -11.33
N LEU A 53 4.06 15.60 -10.80
CA LEU A 53 5.35 14.93 -11.03
C LEU A 53 5.42 14.18 -12.37
N GLY A 54 4.28 13.92 -12.99
CA GLY A 54 4.20 13.16 -14.23
C GLY A 54 4.15 14.04 -15.48
N ASN A 55 4.36 13.41 -16.63
CA ASN A 55 4.17 14.05 -17.95
C ASN A 55 2.72 13.94 -18.44
N THR A 56 1.87 13.22 -17.72
CA THR A 56 0.45 13.03 -18.03
C THR A 56 -0.41 14.05 -17.31
N GLU A 57 -1.48 14.48 -17.94
CA GLU A 57 -2.46 15.38 -17.34
C GLU A 57 -3.27 14.62 -16.28
N ILE A 58 -3.42 15.22 -15.09
CA ILE A 58 -4.25 14.68 -14.03
C ILE A 58 -5.71 15.07 -14.32
N PRO A 59 -6.65 14.12 -14.35
CA PRO A 59 -8.05 14.44 -14.62
C PRO A 59 -8.63 15.36 -13.53
N GLY A 60 -9.54 16.26 -13.90
CA GLY A 60 -10.24 17.14 -12.95
C GLY A 60 -11.20 16.41 -12.02
N GLU A 61 -11.56 15.16 -12.35
CA GLU A 61 -12.38 14.27 -11.54
C GLU A 61 -11.98 12.82 -11.77
N HIS A 62 -12.00 12.01 -10.72
CA HIS A 62 -11.84 10.56 -10.79
C HIS A 62 -12.73 9.88 -9.76
N ARG A 63 -13.58 8.95 -10.20
CA ARG A 63 -14.51 8.18 -9.33
C ARG A 63 -15.38 9.08 -8.43
N GLY A 64 -15.84 10.21 -8.95
CA GLY A 64 -16.63 11.18 -8.18
C GLY A 64 -15.83 12.06 -7.21
N VAL A 65 -14.51 11.91 -7.17
CA VAL A 65 -13.60 12.80 -6.42
C VAL A 65 -13.19 13.96 -7.30
N ALA A 66 -13.51 15.18 -6.90
CA ALA A 66 -13.02 16.38 -7.58
C ALA A 66 -11.52 16.57 -7.30
N ILE A 67 -10.71 16.67 -8.36
CA ILE A 67 -9.24 16.82 -8.26
C ILE A 67 -8.86 18.20 -8.78
N LYS A 68 -8.23 19.00 -7.92
CA LYS A 68 -7.93 20.40 -8.22
C LYS A 68 -6.45 20.70 -7.97
N LYS A 69 -5.82 21.35 -8.96
CA LYS A 69 -4.48 21.89 -8.79
C LYS A 69 -4.56 23.23 -8.05
N THR A 70 -3.76 23.40 -7.01
CA THR A 70 -3.61 24.69 -6.34
C THR A 70 -2.73 25.62 -7.18
N CYS A 71 -3.00 26.95 -7.16
CA CYS A 71 -2.26 27.91 -7.99
C CYS A 71 -0.77 28.01 -7.67
N ASN A 72 0.04 28.26 -8.70
CA ASN A 72 1.50 28.07 -8.74
C ASN A 72 2.38 29.07 -7.98
N THR A 73 1.89 30.19 -7.44
CA THR A 73 2.77 31.29 -6.97
C THR A 73 3.15 31.26 -5.51
N ASN A 74 2.40 30.54 -4.65
CA ASN A 74 2.73 30.31 -3.25
C ASN A 74 1.93 29.08 -2.76
N GLN A 75 2.41 27.95 -3.12
CA GLN A 75 1.75 26.65 -3.12
C GLN A 75 1.09 26.29 -1.77
N TRP A 76 1.82 26.40 -0.67
CA TRP A 76 1.30 26.12 0.66
C TRP A 76 0.36 27.23 1.18
N LYS A 77 0.46 28.45 0.68
CA LYS A 77 -0.42 29.56 1.02
C LYS A 77 -1.86 29.31 0.56
N VAL A 78 -2.02 28.83 -0.69
CA VAL A 78 -3.34 28.47 -1.24
C VAL A 78 -3.96 27.33 -0.47
N PHE A 79 -3.18 26.27 -0.18
CA PHE A 79 -3.65 25.16 0.65
C PHE A 79 -4.11 25.65 2.05
N LEU A 80 -3.32 26.49 2.71
CA LEU A 80 -3.70 27.06 4.02
C LEU A 80 -4.93 27.97 3.92
N GLN A 81 -5.09 28.71 2.82
CA GLN A 81 -6.29 29.52 2.57
C GLN A 81 -7.54 28.65 2.41
N GLU A 82 -7.45 27.55 1.63
CA GLU A 82 -8.55 26.56 1.52
C GLU A 82 -8.93 25.98 2.89
N ILE A 83 -7.95 25.60 3.68
CA ILE A 83 -8.19 25.14 5.06
C ILE A 83 -8.90 26.22 5.89
N VAL A 84 -8.40 27.45 5.85
CA VAL A 84 -8.97 28.56 6.64
C VAL A 84 -10.39 28.89 6.22
N SER A 85 -10.65 28.90 4.91
CA SER A 85 -11.95 29.30 4.36
C SER A 85 -13.04 28.24 4.57
N HIS A 86 -12.66 26.94 4.50
CA HIS A 86 -13.61 25.84 4.47
C HIS A 86 -13.55 24.91 5.71
N SER A 87 -12.73 25.20 6.70
CA SER A 87 -12.54 24.32 7.89
C SER A 87 -13.82 23.84 8.54
N LYS A 88 -14.83 24.72 8.64
CA LYS A 88 -16.11 24.39 9.28
C LYS A 88 -16.97 23.42 8.44
N ASP A 89 -16.69 23.35 7.15
CA ASP A 89 -17.42 22.51 6.21
C ASP A 89 -16.72 21.16 5.97
N ILE A 90 -15.45 21.05 6.32
CA ILE A 90 -14.65 19.84 6.18
C ILE A 90 -14.81 18.99 7.45
N ASP A 91 -15.24 17.75 7.31
CA ASP A 91 -15.40 16.80 8.43
C ASP A 91 -14.13 15.99 8.64
N VAL A 92 -13.44 15.61 7.56
CA VAL A 92 -12.18 14.87 7.58
C VAL A 92 -11.16 15.56 6.70
N LEU A 93 -10.03 15.94 7.27
CA LEU A 93 -8.85 16.42 6.55
C LEU A 93 -7.84 15.26 6.41
N PHE A 94 -7.53 14.87 5.17
CA PHE A 94 -6.55 13.84 4.88
C PHE A 94 -5.26 14.47 4.32
N LEU A 95 -4.13 14.14 4.91
CA LEU A 95 -2.82 14.69 4.57
C LEU A 95 -1.82 13.59 4.23
N THR A 96 -0.94 13.87 3.27
CA THR A 96 0.18 12.98 2.94
C THR A 96 1.49 13.57 3.46
N GLY A 97 1.95 13.02 4.58
CA GLY A 97 3.17 13.46 5.24
C GLY A 97 2.98 14.38 6.44
N SER A 98 4.09 14.71 7.12
CA SER A 98 4.13 15.41 8.40
C SER A 98 5.11 16.59 8.40
N SER A 99 5.19 17.35 7.30
CA SER A 99 6.02 18.57 7.23
C SER A 99 5.46 19.71 8.09
N ALA A 100 6.25 20.73 8.35
CA ALA A 100 5.83 21.90 9.11
C ALA A 100 4.54 22.55 8.56
N VAL A 101 4.32 22.52 7.24
CA VAL A 101 3.09 23.02 6.61
C VAL A 101 1.88 22.18 7.02
N HIS A 102 2.00 20.84 7.01
CA HIS A 102 0.93 19.95 7.44
C HIS A 102 0.60 20.12 8.93
N MET A 103 1.61 20.31 9.77
CA MET A 103 1.44 20.58 11.20
C MET A 103 0.69 21.90 11.44
N PHE A 104 1.07 22.96 10.72
CA PHE A 104 0.42 24.25 10.80
C PHE A 104 -1.01 24.24 10.24
N ALA A 105 -1.23 23.54 9.12
CA ALA A 105 -2.56 23.31 8.56
C ALA A 105 -3.48 22.60 9.56
N THR A 106 -2.98 21.56 10.22
CA THR A 106 -3.71 20.84 11.28
C THR A 106 -4.07 21.76 12.44
N TYR A 107 -3.13 22.61 12.90
CA TYR A 107 -3.38 23.58 13.95
C TYR A 107 -4.48 24.55 13.55
N LEU A 108 -4.42 25.14 12.36
CA LEU A 108 -5.42 26.09 11.87
C LEU A 108 -6.80 25.43 11.70
N TYR A 109 -6.82 24.22 11.17
CA TYR A 109 -8.04 23.44 10.97
C TYR A 109 -8.71 23.12 12.31
N LYS A 110 -7.98 22.53 13.24
CA LYS A 110 -8.50 22.16 14.57
C LYS A 110 -8.94 23.36 15.39
N LYS A 111 -8.30 24.51 15.22
CA LYS A 111 -8.70 25.75 15.88
C LYS A 111 -10.06 26.28 15.41
N ARG A 112 -10.42 26.02 14.14
CA ARG A 112 -11.69 26.44 13.53
C ARG A 112 -12.77 25.37 13.58
N ASN A 113 -12.36 24.13 13.53
CA ASN A 113 -13.22 22.96 13.62
C ASN A 113 -12.65 21.95 14.65
N PRO A 114 -12.90 22.18 15.96
CA PRO A 114 -12.40 21.29 17.02
C PRO A 114 -12.85 19.84 16.88
N ASN A 115 -14.04 19.62 16.31
CA ASN A 115 -14.62 18.29 16.10
C ASN A 115 -14.20 17.66 14.76
N GLY A 116 -13.55 18.42 13.87
CA GLY A 116 -13.04 17.90 12.62
C GLY A 116 -11.93 16.89 12.85
N ARG A 117 -11.81 15.92 11.98
CA ARG A 117 -10.85 14.81 12.08
C ARG A 117 -9.68 15.05 11.15
N VAL A 118 -8.49 14.64 11.56
CA VAL A 118 -7.30 14.72 10.70
C VAL A 118 -6.67 13.35 10.61
N VAL A 119 -6.56 12.86 9.39
CA VAL A 119 -5.90 11.58 9.05
C VAL A 119 -4.64 11.90 8.28
N VAL A 120 -3.52 11.30 8.67
CA VAL A 120 -2.22 11.52 8.03
C VAL A 120 -1.68 10.19 7.55
N PHE A 121 -1.43 10.08 6.26
CA PHE A 121 -0.71 8.95 5.71
C PHE A 121 0.79 9.24 5.72
N GLY A 122 1.52 8.52 6.57
CA GLY A 122 2.98 8.60 6.69
C GLY A 122 3.63 7.42 5.99
N ASP A 123 4.21 7.66 4.83
CA ASP A 123 5.07 6.68 4.16
C ASP A 123 6.43 6.63 4.88
N MET A 124 6.43 5.87 6.00
CA MET A 124 7.56 5.80 6.93
C MET A 124 8.33 4.51 6.72
N GLU A 125 9.59 4.63 6.35
CA GLU A 125 10.48 3.48 6.25
C GLU A 125 11.19 3.17 7.58
N PRO A 126 11.62 1.90 7.81
CA PRO A 126 12.28 1.50 9.06
C PRO A 126 13.50 2.34 9.46
N PRO A 127 14.40 2.78 8.57
CA PRO A 127 15.52 3.64 8.95
C PRO A 127 15.08 4.97 9.54
N GLN A 128 14.09 5.62 8.91
CA GLN A 128 13.52 6.89 9.38
C GLN A 128 12.81 6.71 10.72
N ALA A 129 12.03 5.63 10.87
CA ALA A 129 11.35 5.31 12.12
C ALA A 129 12.33 5.04 13.27
N ARG A 130 13.45 4.36 13.01
CA ARG A 130 14.53 4.15 14.01
C ARG A 130 15.13 5.45 14.48
N GLU A 131 15.44 6.35 13.54
CA GLU A 131 15.99 7.67 13.88
C GLU A 131 14.99 8.47 14.72
N LEU A 132 13.73 8.53 14.31
CA LEU A 132 12.68 9.20 15.08
C LEU A 132 12.45 8.57 16.45
N ASN A 133 12.46 7.24 16.54
CA ASN A 133 12.31 6.56 17.83
C ASN A 133 13.45 6.85 18.78
N LYS A 134 14.70 6.94 18.28
CA LYS A 134 15.89 7.23 19.08
C LYS A 134 15.99 8.70 19.48
N ASN A 135 15.82 9.59 18.53
CA ASN A 135 16.13 11.01 18.66
C ASN A 135 14.90 11.88 18.87
N GLY A 136 13.70 11.38 18.59
CA GLY A 136 12.47 12.18 18.52
C GLY A 136 12.51 13.17 17.36
N PHE A 137 11.54 14.06 17.33
CA PHE A 137 11.53 15.19 16.41
C PHE A 137 12.34 16.33 17.05
N HIS A 138 13.67 16.26 16.96
CA HIS A 138 14.52 17.33 17.48
C HIS A 138 14.74 18.41 16.44
N TYR A 139 14.33 19.60 16.77
CA TYR A 139 14.64 20.79 15.99
C TYR A 139 15.81 21.56 16.65
N SER A 140 16.57 22.30 15.83
CA SER A 140 17.65 23.16 16.31
C SER A 140 17.22 24.02 17.52
N GLY A 141 18.07 24.19 18.51
CA GLY A 141 17.78 24.92 19.74
C GLY A 141 17.27 26.37 19.54
N GLY A 142 16.89 27.02 20.65
CA GLY A 142 16.35 28.37 20.66
C GLY A 142 14.82 28.43 20.53
N LEU A 143 14.28 29.64 20.46
CA LEU A 143 12.83 29.87 20.44
C LEU A 143 12.14 29.19 19.25
N ALA A 144 12.78 29.20 18.09
CA ALA A 144 12.24 28.56 16.87
C ALA A 144 12.14 27.03 17.02
N GLY A 145 13.13 26.37 17.63
CA GLY A 145 13.08 24.95 17.94
C GLY A 145 11.96 24.63 18.92
N TRP A 146 11.84 25.40 19.99
CA TRP A 146 10.76 25.24 20.96
C TRP A 146 9.36 25.37 20.32
N VAL A 147 9.16 26.36 19.45
CA VAL A 147 7.88 26.51 18.71
C VAL A 147 7.58 25.29 17.84
N LYS A 148 8.59 24.79 17.10
CA LYS A 148 8.45 23.60 16.28
C LYS A 148 8.12 22.36 17.09
N ASP A 149 8.76 22.16 18.24
CA ASP A 149 8.49 21.03 19.14
C ASP A 149 7.05 21.09 19.66
N ARG A 150 6.55 22.27 20.04
CA ARG A 150 5.15 22.44 20.48
C ARG A 150 4.16 22.19 19.35
N LEU A 151 4.47 22.64 18.15
CA LEU A 151 3.62 22.40 16.98
C LEU A 151 3.59 20.90 16.60
N THR A 152 4.73 20.22 16.71
CA THR A 152 4.85 18.78 16.48
C THR A 152 4.06 17.98 17.52
N ASP A 153 4.21 18.31 18.80
CA ASP A 153 3.43 17.66 19.88
C ASP A 153 1.93 17.89 19.70
N TYR A 154 1.53 19.13 19.38
CA TYR A 154 0.14 19.44 19.06
C TYR A 154 -0.37 18.61 17.89
N PHE A 155 0.40 18.51 16.79
CA PHE A 155 0.04 17.77 15.60
C PHE A 155 -0.25 16.30 15.93
N PHE A 156 0.71 15.59 16.52
CA PHE A 156 0.55 14.15 16.79
C PHE A 156 -0.50 13.83 17.85
N ARG A 157 -0.87 14.79 18.70
CA ARG A 157 -2.04 14.64 19.62
C ARG A 157 -3.39 14.77 18.93
N HIS A 158 -3.44 15.36 17.73
CA HIS A 158 -4.70 15.70 17.05
C HIS A 158 -4.89 14.99 15.71
N VAL A 159 -4.01 14.07 15.35
CA VAL A 159 -4.11 13.31 14.10
C VAL A 159 -4.23 11.82 14.36
N THR A 160 -4.88 11.13 13.42
CA THR A 160 -4.71 9.69 13.26
C THR A 160 -3.61 9.46 12.21
N TYR A 161 -2.49 8.91 12.65
CA TYR A 161 -1.31 8.71 11.82
C TYR A 161 -1.24 7.27 11.34
N LEU A 162 -1.23 7.10 10.02
CA LEU A 162 -1.22 5.80 9.36
C LEU A 162 0.20 5.42 8.98
N VAL A 163 0.64 4.24 9.36
CA VAL A 163 1.95 3.66 9.00
C VAL A 163 1.74 2.31 8.37
N ALA A 164 2.30 2.11 7.18
CA ALA A 164 2.11 0.88 6.42
C ALA A 164 3.12 -0.23 6.79
N ASN A 165 4.39 0.11 6.96
CA ASN A 165 5.45 -0.84 7.27
C ASN A 165 5.39 -1.31 8.73
N THR A 166 5.35 -2.63 8.97
CA THR A 166 5.21 -3.23 10.32
C THR A 166 6.35 -2.83 11.25
N VAL A 167 7.59 -2.88 10.78
CA VAL A 167 8.76 -2.51 11.60
C VAL A 167 8.73 -1.04 11.96
N ALA A 168 8.41 -0.18 11.00
CA ALA A 168 8.25 1.25 11.23
C ALA A 168 7.10 1.53 12.20
N TYR A 169 5.96 0.85 12.05
CA TYR A 169 4.82 0.96 12.96
C TYR A 169 5.21 0.61 14.41
N ASN A 170 5.89 -0.52 14.63
CA ASN A 170 6.30 -0.94 15.97
C ASN A 170 7.26 0.08 16.62
N LEU A 171 8.23 0.59 15.85
CA LEU A 171 9.13 1.64 16.33
C LEU A 171 8.40 2.95 16.66
N MET A 172 7.42 3.31 15.84
CA MET A 172 6.59 4.50 16.08
C MET A 172 5.65 4.29 17.26
N ALA A 173 5.13 3.08 17.49
CA ALA A 173 4.28 2.75 18.63
C ALA A 173 5.01 3.01 19.96
N ASP A 174 6.29 2.64 20.07
CA ASP A 174 7.12 2.96 21.24
C ASP A 174 7.26 4.47 21.46
N LEU A 175 7.46 5.22 20.37
CA LEU A 175 7.53 6.68 20.45
C LEU A 175 6.20 7.30 20.89
N TRP A 176 5.07 6.83 20.32
CA TRP A 176 3.73 7.27 20.69
C TRP A 176 3.44 7.04 22.17
N GLN A 177 3.79 5.87 22.68
CA GLN A 177 3.63 5.54 24.09
C GLN A 177 4.45 6.48 24.98
N ARG A 178 5.72 6.70 24.68
CA ARG A 178 6.60 7.60 25.46
C ARG A 178 6.14 9.06 25.44
N LYS A 179 5.52 9.50 24.33
CA LYS A 179 5.02 10.87 24.15
C LYS A 179 3.57 11.03 24.60
N HIS A 180 2.90 9.96 25.00
CA HIS A 180 1.46 9.95 25.32
C HIS A 180 0.60 10.51 24.17
N TRP A 181 0.96 10.18 22.92
CA TRP A 181 0.17 10.49 21.75
C TRP A 181 -0.83 9.36 21.49
N SER A 182 -1.96 9.69 20.86
CA SER A 182 -2.98 8.72 20.43
C SER A 182 -3.07 8.70 18.91
N GLY A 183 -3.85 7.77 18.37
CA GLY A 183 -4.18 7.79 16.96
C GLY A 183 -3.08 7.26 16.03
N LEU A 184 -2.21 6.35 16.47
CA LEU A 184 -1.35 5.59 15.58
C LEU A 184 -2.08 4.33 15.09
N LEU A 185 -2.08 4.10 13.78
CA LEU A 185 -2.72 2.93 13.18
C LEU A 185 -1.78 2.25 12.17
N HIS A 186 -1.64 0.94 12.31
CA HIS A 186 -1.03 0.11 11.28
C HIS A 186 -2.01 -0.06 10.12
N PHE A 187 -1.85 0.76 9.09
CA PHE A 187 -2.73 0.79 7.93
C PHE A 187 -1.90 0.72 6.66
N TYR A 188 -2.02 -0.37 5.95
CA TYR A 188 -1.21 -0.68 4.79
C TYR A 188 -2.04 -0.70 3.50
N PRO A 189 -1.39 -0.59 2.32
CA PRO A 189 -2.01 -0.67 1.01
C PRO A 189 -2.83 -1.95 0.87
N CYS A 190 -4.03 -1.80 0.30
CA CYS A 190 -5.00 -2.88 0.15
C CYS A 190 -5.38 -3.08 -1.31
N LEU A 191 -6.18 -4.09 -1.58
CA LEU A 191 -6.82 -4.28 -2.87
C LEU A 191 -7.95 -3.26 -3.03
N ASP A 192 -8.07 -2.68 -4.21
CA ASP A 192 -9.20 -1.85 -4.61
C ASP A 192 -10.39 -2.77 -4.96
N ASP A 193 -11.20 -3.08 -3.96
CA ASP A 193 -12.31 -4.02 -4.04
C ASP A 193 -13.42 -3.56 -4.98
N GLU A 194 -13.71 -2.27 -5.05
CA GLU A 194 -14.70 -1.75 -6.01
C GLU A 194 -14.25 -1.98 -7.45
N LYS A 195 -12.95 -1.79 -7.71
CA LYS A 195 -12.40 -2.05 -9.03
C LYS A 195 -12.40 -3.55 -9.36
N PHE A 196 -12.11 -4.39 -8.37
CA PHE A 196 -12.22 -5.84 -8.51
C PHE A 196 -13.66 -6.26 -8.87
N GLU A 197 -14.64 -5.75 -8.15
CA GLU A 197 -16.08 -6.01 -8.42
C GLU A 197 -16.50 -5.55 -9.82
N SER A 198 -16.03 -4.37 -10.24
CA SER A 198 -16.33 -3.82 -11.56
C SER A 198 -15.84 -4.70 -12.72
N TYR A 199 -14.84 -5.54 -12.47
CA TYR A 199 -14.32 -6.49 -13.46
C TYR A 199 -15.10 -7.81 -13.54
N GLY A 200 -16.05 -8.04 -12.63
CA GLY A 200 -16.82 -9.28 -12.55
C GLY A 200 -15.97 -10.51 -12.26
N LEU A 201 -14.80 -10.33 -11.63
CA LEU A 201 -13.91 -11.42 -11.24
C LEU A 201 -14.43 -12.10 -9.98
N GLN A 202 -14.21 -13.42 -9.90
CA GLN A 202 -14.45 -14.21 -8.69
C GLN A 202 -13.12 -14.81 -8.22
N ARG A 203 -12.91 -14.82 -6.91
CA ARG A 203 -11.71 -15.45 -6.32
C ARG A 203 -11.78 -16.96 -6.53
N ARG A 204 -10.72 -17.54 -7.12
CA ARG A 204 -10.61 -18.99 -7.26
C ARG A 204 -10.21 -19.64 -5.94
N PRO A 205 -10.85 -20.76 -5.55
CA PRO A 205 -10.35 -21.61 -4.48
C PRO A 205 -8.91 -22.06 -4.78
N PHE A 206 -8.09 -22.21 -3.74
CA PHE A 206 -6.67 -22.57 -3.90
C PHE A 206 -6.48 -23.87 -4.71
N ALA A 207 -7.35 -24.86 -4.49
CA ALA A 207 -7.29 -26.14 -5.19
C ALA A 207 -7.52 -26.02 -6.71
N GLU A 208 -8.24 -24.99 -7.16
CA GLU A 208 -8.55 -24.73 -8.57
C GLU A 208 -7.52 -23.85 -9.27
N LYS A 209 -6.51 -23.37 -8.51
CA LYS A 209 -5.44 -22.55 -9.06
C LYS A 209 -4.45 -23.40 -9.86
N GLU A 210 -3.82 -22.75 -10.82
CA GLU A 210 -2.81 -23.36 -11.67
C GLU A 210 -1.46 -23.43 -10.94
N ASN A 211 -0.59 -24.35 -11.36
CA ASN A 211 0.78 -24.45 -10.87
C ASN A 211 1.63 -23.28 -11.43
N ILE A 212 1.32 -22.09 -10.94
CA ILE A 212 1.95 -20.84 -11.33
C ILE A 212 2.54 -20.14 -10.10
N MET A 213 3.78 -19.70 -10.23
CA MET A 213 4.43 -18.73 -9.38
C MET A 213 4.41 -17.37 -10.08
N VAL A 214 3.97 -16.32 -9.41
CA VAL A 214 3.94 -14.96 -9.98
C VAL A 214 4.96 -14.08 -9.29
N CYS A 215 5.81 -13.41 -10.08
CA CYS A 215 6.76 -12.39 -9.65
C CYS A 215 6.31 -11.05 -10.25
N VAL A 216 6.16 -10.01 -9.43
CA VAL A 216 5.65 -8.72 -9.90
C VAL A 216 6.60 -7.59 -9.53
N GLY A 217 7.02 -6.82 -10.51
CA GLY A 217 7.89 -5.67 -10.31
C GLY A 217 8.88 -5.45 -11.45
N ARG A 218 9.81 -4.53 -11.23
CA ARG A 218 10.90 -4.26 -12.18
C ARG A 218 11.91 -5.40 -12.16
N ILE A 219 11.93 -6.21 -13.22
CA ILE A 219 12.78 -7.40 -13.35
C ILE A 219 14.22 -6.93 -13.57
N GLY A 220 15.15 -7.46 -12.78
CA GLY A 220 16.58 -7.16 -12.88
C GLY A 220 17.03 -5.88 -12.15
N CYS A 221 16.14 -5.12 -11.54
CA CYS A 221 16.60 -4.02 -10.71
C CYS A 221 17.15 -4.52 -9.36
N TYR A 222 18.17 -3.84 -8.83
CA TYR A 222 18.81 -4.17 -7.56
C TYR A 222 17.82 -4.41 -6.42
N GLN A 223 16.79 -3.58 -6.33
CA GLN A 223 15.76 -3.66 -5.29
C GLN A 223 15.02 -5.01 -5.33
N LYS A 224 14.66 -5.51 -6.51
CA LYS A 224 13.85 -6.73 -6.66
C LYS A 224 14.64 -8.03 -6.63
N ASN A 225 15.98 -7.95 -6.76
CA ASN A 225 16.90 -9.08 -6.59
C ASN A 225 16.50 -10.34 -7.40
N THR A 226 16.22 -10.16 -8.68
CA THR A 226 15.85 -11.26 -9.57
C THR A 226 17.00 -12.28 -9.74
N GLU A 227 18.24 -11.88 -9.48
CA GLU A 227 19.42 -12.74 -9.50
C GLU A 227 19.29 -13.90 -8.50
N MET A 228 18.79 -13.63 -7.29
CA MET A 228 18.55 -14.66 -6.27
C MET A 228 17.60 -15.75 -6.80
N LEU A 229 16.56 -15.36 -7.54
CA LEU A 229 15.65 -16.31 -8.17
C LEU A 229 16.36 -17.15 -9.25
N LEU A 230 17.10 -16.50 -10.17
CA LEU A 230 17.80 -17.21 -11.22
C LEU A 230 18.85 -18.18 -10.66
N ASN A 231 19.56 -17.78 -9.60
CA ASN A 231 20.52 -18.65 -8.92
C ASN A 231 19.86 -19.87 -8.31
N ALA A 232 18.75 -19.69 -7.57
CA ALA A 232 18.01 -20.79 -6.97
C ALA A 232 17.54 -21.81 -8.03
N LEU A 233 17.08 -21.32 -9.18
CA LEU A 233 16.54 -22.15 -10.24
C LEU A 233 17.59 -23.02 -10.96
N ARG A 234 18.88 -22.81 -10.74
CA ARG A 234 19.94 -23.72 -11.22
C ARG A 234 19.78 -25.14 -10.65
N ASN A 235 19.18 -25.25 -9.44
CA ASN A 235 19.00 -26.49 -8.70
C ASN A 235 17.52 -26.91 -8.58
N VAL A 236 16.63 -26.39 -9.43
CA VAL A 236 15.18 -26.65 -9.38
C VAL A 236 14.70 -27.18 -10.72
N ASP A 237 13.95 -28.28 -10.71
CA ASP A 237 13.18 -28.72 -11.88
C ASP A 237 11.72 -28.26 -11.72
N LEU A 238 11.30 -27.34 -12.58
CA LEU A 238 9.96 -26.75 -12.54
C LEU A 238 8.83 -27.72 -12.92
N LYS A 239 9.12 -28.88 -13.48
CA LYS A 239 8.11 -29.88 -13.93
C LYS A 239 6.99 -29.23 -14.74
N ASP A 240 5.76 -29.24 -14.25
CA ASP A 240 4.57 -28.59 -14.84
C ASP A 240 4.34 -27.16 -14.36
N TRP A 241 5.16 -26.65 -13.44
CA TRP A 241 5.05 -25.29 -12.94
C TRP A 241 5.58 -24.26 -13.94
N LYS A 242 5.01 -23.06 -13.88
CA LYS A 242 5.45 -21.90 -14.65
C LYS A 242 5.70 -20.70 -13.74
N ILE A 243 6.63 -19.84 -14.15
CA ILE A 243 6.93 -18.57 -13.47
C ILE A 243 6.50 -17.43 -14.40
N TYR A 244 5.55 -16.63 -13.93
CA TYR A 244 5.10 -15.44 -14.63
C TYR A 244 5.80 -14.22 -14.05
N MET A 245 6.59 -13.53 -14.88
CA MET A 245 7.35 -12.34 -14.55
C MET A 245 6.61 -11.11 -15.07
N LEU A 246 5.88 -10.44 -14.17
CA LEU A 246 5.04 -9.29 -14.51
C LEU A 246 5.80 -7.98 -14.24
N GLY A 247 6.20 -7.32 -15.28
CA GLY A 247 6.89 -6.03 -15.22
C GLY A 247 7.97 -5.88 -16.28
N PRO A 248 8.51 -4.68 -16.44
CA PRO A 248 9.55 -4.45 -17.42
C PRO A 248 10.87 -5.08 -16.97
N ILE A 249 11.62 -5.58 -17.93
CA ILE A 249 13.03 -5.89 -17.73
C ILE A 249 13.78 -4.57 -17.80
N THR A 250 14.43 -4.20 -16.74
CA THR A 250 15.16 -2.92 -16.63
C THR A 250 16.66 -3.19 -16.57
N SER A 251 17.44 -2.35 -17.23
CA SER A 251 18.84 -2.18 -16.88
C SER A 251 18.91 -1.74 -15.41
N SER A 252 19.90 -2.24 -14.67
CA SER A 252 20.00 -2.06 -13.22
C SER A 252 19.89 -0.59 -12.81
N PHE A 253 19.42 -0.37 -11.59
CA PHE A 253 19.36 0.95 -10.93
C PHE A 253 20.78 1.51 -10.63
N ASN A 254 21.81 0.73 -10.85
CA ASN A 254 23.21 1.15 -10.78
C ASN A 254 23.55 1.84 -12.09
N LEU A 255 24.01 3.07 -11.98
CA LEU A 255 24.37 4.04 -12.99
C LEU A 255 25.43 3.59 -14.03
N ASN A 256 25.75 2.32 -14.12
CA ASN A 256 26.62 1.76 -15.14
C ASN A 256 25.75 1.26 -16.30
N GLU A 257 25.79 1.98 -17.40
CA GLU A 257 25.01 1.78 -18.62
C GLU A 257 25.19 0.39 -19.30
N ASP A 258 26.09 -0.45 -18.82
CA ASP A 258 26.40 -1.76 -19.41
C ASP A 258 25.66 -2.97 -18.79
N ASP A 259 24.86 -2.78 -17.73
CA ASP A 259 24.14 -3.85 -17.03
C ASP A 259 22.79 -4.15 -17.69
N ASN A 260 22.83 -4.80 -18.83
CA ASN A 260 21.62 -5.29 -19.49
C ASN A 260 21.18 -6.62 -18.86
N PHE A 261 20.23 -6.58 -17.92
CA PHE A 261 19.71 -7.78 -17.27
C PHE A 261 19.09 -8.79 -18.25
N GLN A 262 18.68 -8.35 -19.44
CA GLN A 262 18.28 -9.26 -20.53
C GLN A 262 19.40 -10.25 -20.88
N LYS A 263 20.65 -9.78 -20.92
CA LYS A 263 21.80 -10.64 -21.17
C LYS A 263 21.98 -11.70 -20.07
N THR A 264 21.73 -11.34 -18.81
CA THR A 264 21.75 -12.31 -17.69
C THR A 264 20.69 -13.39 -17.86
N ILE A 265 19.48 -13.00 -18.28
CA ILE A 265 18.38 -13.93 -18.58
C ILE A 265 18.75 -14.84 -19.76
N ASP A 266 19.30 -14.27 -20.82
CA ASP A 266 19.68 -15.04 -22.02
C ASP A 266 20.77 -16.07 -21.69
N THR A 267 21.82 -15.67 -20.96
CA THR A 267 22.87 -16.57 -20.47
C THR A 267 22.30 -17.68 -19.59
N PHE A 268 21.37 -17.34 -18.68
CA PHE A 268 20.70 -18.34 -17.83
C PHE A 268 19.96 -19.38 -18.67
N PHE A 269 19.26 -18.98 -19.73
CA PHE A 269 18.56 -19.94 -20.59
C PHE A 269 19.46 -20.70 -21.55
N GLU A 270 20.67 -20.21 -21.83
CA GLU A 270 21.71 -20.95 -22.55
C GLU A 270 22.27 -22.07 -21.66
N GLU A 271 22.57 -21.77 -20.40
CA GLU A 271 23.08 -22.73 -19.42
C GLU A 271 22.01 -23.73 -18.94
N TYR A 272 20.74 -23.28 -18.81
CA TYR A 272 19.62 -24.06 -18.29
C TYR A 272 18.44 -24.09 -19.26
N PRO A 273 18.57 -24.72 -20.45
CA PRO A 273 17.55 -24.68 -21.51
C PRO A 273 16.22 -25.33 -21.10
N GLN A 274 16.20 -26.23 -20.09
CA GLN A 274 14.98 -26.85 -19.57
C GLN A 274 14.00 -25.83 -18.98
N HIS A 275 14.45 -24.64 -18.58
CA HIS A 275 13.60 -23.56 -18.08
C HIS A 275 13.00 -22.71 -19.20
N LYS A 276 13.53 -22.81 -20.41
CA LYS A 276 13.01 -22.07 -21.57
C LYS A 276 11.57 -22.53 -21.84
N GLY A 277 10.62 -21.61 -21.85
CA GLY A 277 9.19 -21.94 -21.97
C GLY A 277 8.44 -22.20 -20.65
N LYS A 278 9.16 -22.29 -19.51
CA LYS A 278 8.57 -22.26 -18.17
C LYS A 278 8.42 -20.84 -17.64
N PHE A 279 9.18 -19.89 -18.16
CA PHE A 279 9.08 -18.47 -17.87
C PHE A 279 8.17 -17.76 -18.87
N VAL A 280 7.31 -16.89 -18.34
CA VAL A 280 6.46 -16.02 -19.15
C VAL A 280 6.75 -14.57 -18.75
N PHE A 281 7.52 -13.86 -19.56
CA PHE A 281 7.79 -12.44 -19.38
C PHE A 281 6.67 -11.64 -20.05
N THR A 282 5.85 -10.95 -19.26
CA THR A 282 4.69 -10.22 -19.77
C THR A 282 5.02 -8.79 -20.20
N GLY A 283 6.20 -8.27 -19.80
CA GLY A 283 6.46 -6.85 -19.84
C GLY A 283 5.55 -6.09 -18.86
N MET A 284 5.44 -4.79 -19.06
CA MET A 284 4.54 -3.95 -18.24
C MET A 284 3.07 -4.27 -18.55
N VAL A 285 2.32 -4.66 -17.54
CA VAL A 285 0.88 -4.92 -17.65
C VAL A 285 0.12 -3.71 -17.11
N TYR A 286 -0.38 -2.86 -18.00
CA TYR A 286 -1.16 -1.66 -17.64
C TYR A 286 -2.61 -1.98 -17.27
N ASP A 287 -3.16 -3.05 -17.83
CA ASP A 287 -4.51 -3.51 -17.54
C ASP A 287 -4.56 -4.21 -16.18
N GLN A 288 -5.13 -3.53 -15.20
CA GLN A 288 -5.22 -4.04 -13.82
C GLN A 288 -6.09 -5.30 -13.72
N LYS A 289 -7.09 -5.46 -14.60
CA LYS A 289 -7.88 -6.70 -14.66
C LYS A 289 -6.99 -7.90 -14.94
N LYS A 290 -6.08 -7.77 -15.92
CA LYS A 290 -5.10 -8.82 -16.23
C LYS A 290 -4.16 -9.11 -15.07
N VAL A 291 -3.71 -8.07 -14.34
CA VAL A 291 -2.89 -8.28 -13.14
C VAL A 291 -3.65 -9.10 -12.10
N PHE A 292 -4.93 -8.79 -11.85
CA PHE A 292 -5.77 -9.55 -10.94
C PHE A 292 -6.01 -11.00 -11.43
N GLU A 293 -6.19 -11.20 -12.72
CA GLU A 293 -6.32 -12.53 -13.31
C GLU A 293 -5.05 -13.39 -13.09
N TYR A 294 -3.85 -12.79 -13.19
CA TYR A 294 -2.61 -13.51 -12.88
C TYR A 294 -2.56 -13.96 -11.42
N TYR A 295 -2.84 -13.08 -10.45
CA TYR A 295 -2.91 -13.47 -9.04
C TYR A 295 -3.99 -14.52 -8.78
N ASN A 296 -5.14 -14.39 -9.43
CA ASN A 296 -6.27 -15.31 -9.26
C ASN A 296 -5.94 -16.73 -9.75
N ARG A 297 -5.09 -16.84 -10.78
CA ARG A 297 -4.62 -18.11 -11.33
C ARG A 297 -3.45 -18.71 -10.55
N ALA A 298 -2.59 -17.87 -9.99
CA ALA A 298 -1.33 -18.29 -9.37
C ALA A 298 -1.53 -18.89 -7.96
N LYS A 299 -0.85 -19.99 -7.66
CA LYS A 299 -0.76 -20.55 -6.30
C LYS A 299 0.22 -19.79 -5.41
N VAL A 300 1.30 -19.25 -5.98
CA VAL A 300 2.42 -18.68 -5.24
C VAL A 300 2.72 -17.26 -5.70
N LEU A 301 2.88 -16.34 -4.75
CA LEU A 301 3.64 -15.10 -4.94
C LEU A 301 5.09 -15.38 -4.58
N LEU A 302 6.00 -15.10 -5.50
CA LEU A 302 7.44 -15.23 -5.29
C LEU A 302 8.11 -13.85 -5.35
N ALA A 303 8.75 -13.43 -4.27
CA ALA A 303 9.36 -12.12 -4.15
C ALA A 303 10.69 -12.18 -3.39
N THR A 304 11.76 -11.80 -4.06
CA THR A 304 13.15 -11.86 -3.54
C THR A 304 13.72 -10.48 -3.20
N ALA A 305 12.87 -9.47 -3.04
CA ALA A 305 13.28 -8.08 -2.90
C ALA A 305 14.24 -7.83 -1.72
N ARG A 306 15.23 -6.95 -1.93
CA ARG A 306 16.18 -6.54 -0.87
C ARG A 306 15.56 -5.58 0.12
N HIS A 307 14.66 -4.73 -0.33
CA HIS A 307 13.93 -3.77 0.51
C HIS A 307 12.63 -3.31 -0.14
N GLU A 308 11.65 -3.06 0.67
CA GLU A 308 10.34 -2.49 0.31
C GLU A 308 9.82 -1.66 1.49
N GLY A 309 9.11 -0.57 1.23
CA GLY A 309 8.33 0.13 2.24
C GLY A 309 7.12 -0.74 2.63
N PHE A 310 6.10 -0.75 1.77
CA PHE A 310 5.05 -1.76 1.72
C PHE A 310 4.63 -1.93 0.25
N ALA A 311 4.89 -3.09 -0.32
CA ALA A 311 4.59 -3.31 -1.72
C ALA A 311 3.16 -3.84 -1.92
N ASN A 312 2.37 -3.17 -2.77
CA ASN A 312 0.97 -3.56 -3.08
C ASN A 312 0.84 -5.01 -3.59
N VAL A 313 1.94 -5.56 -4.13
CA VAL A 313 1.94 -6.94 -4.63
C VAL A 313 1.62 -7.96 -3.55
N TYR A 314 2.01 -7.71 -2.29
CA TYR A 314 1.72 -8.60 -1.17
C TYR A 314 0.24 -8.60 -0.82
N SER A 315 -0.38 -7.42 -0.64
CA SER A 315 -1.80 -7.34 -0.32
C SER A 315 -2.69 -7.84 -1.46
N GLN A 316 -2.30 -7.58 -2.70
CA GLN A 316 -3.02 -8.11 -3.87
C GLN A 316 -2.92 -9.64 -3.92
N ALA A 317 -1.72 -10.20 -3.80
CA ALA A 317 -1.53 -11.66 -3.81
C ALA A 317 -2.26 -12.34 -2.64
N ALA A 318 -2.21 -11.75 -1.44
CA ALA A 318 -2.93 -12.24 -0.27
C ALA A 318 -4.45 -12.21 -0.46
N ALA A 319 -5.00 -11.13 -1.04
CA ALA A 319 -6.42 -11.04 -1.38
C ALA A 319 -6.86 -12.18 -2.28
N PHE A 320 -6.04 -12.57 -3.24
CA PHE A 320 -6.31 -13.71 -4.11
C PHE A 320 -5.91 -15.07 -3.50
N GLY A 321 -5.39 -15.12 -2.27
CA GLY A 321 -4.98 -16.35 -1.60
C GLY A 321 -3.78 -17.03 -2.26
N CYS A 322 -2.80 -16.26 -2.70
CA CYS A 322 -1.50 -16.79 -3.11
C CYS A 322 -0.64 -17.10 -1.87
N TYR A 323 0.00 -18.26 -1.84
CA TYR A 323 1.01 -18.58 -0.84
C TYR A 323 2.24 -17.69 -1.03
N VAL A 324 2.71 -17.05 0.04
CA VAL A 324 3.79 -16.05 -0.06
C VAL A 324 5.15 -16.69 0.18
N VAL A 325 6.02 -16.72 -0.82
CA VAL A 325 7.44 -17.09 -0.70
C VAL A 325 8.25 -15.81 -0.88
N SER A 326 8.82 -15.29 0.18
CA SER A 326 9.43 -13.96 0.13
C SER A 326 10.55 -13.76 1.13
N THR A 327 11.49 -12.88 0.79
CA THR A 327 12.34 -12.23 1.77
C THR A 327 11.49 -11.39 2.74
N ASP A 328 11.98 -11.19 3.97
CA ASP A 328 11.25 -10.45 5.01
C ASP A 328 11.33 -8.94 4.77
N VAL A 329 10.53 -8.46 3.84
CA VAL A 329 10.46 -7.05 3.46
C VAL A 329 9.01 -6.57 3.33
N GLY A 330 8.80 -5.34 3.65
CA GLY A 330 7.66 -4.49 3.32
C GLY A 330 6.27 -5.12 3.25
N GLY A 331 5.77 -5.72 4.32
CA GLY A 331 4.41 -6.26 4.39
C GLY A 331 4.27 -7.74 4.02
N ALA A 332 5.38 -8.43 3.72
CA ALA A 332 5.36 -9.88 3.46
C ALA A 332 4.86 -10.67 4.68
N ASP A 333 5.28 -10.27 5.88
CA ASP A 333 4.85 -10.81 7.17
C ASP A 333 3.33 -10.73 7.35
N VAL A 334 2.79 -9.53 7.23
CA VAL A 334 1.34 -9.28 7.39
C VAL A 334 0.52 -10.03 6.35
N CYS A 335 0.95 -9.98 5.07
CA CYS A 335 0.23 -10.57 3.96
C CYS A 335 0.36 -12.09 3.88
N SER A 336 1.32 -12.68 4.60
CA SER A 336 1.44 -14.13 4.82
C SER A 336 0.79 -14.60 6.14
N ASN A 337 0.02 -13.76 6.82
CA ASN A 337 -0.54 -14.06 8.14
C ASN A 337 0.54 -14.46 9.16
N ASP A 338 1.53 -13.60 9.36
CA ASP A 338 2.72 -13.85 10.18
C ASP A 338 3.43 -15.16 9.80
N TRP A 339 3.64 -15.35 8.50
CA TRP A 339 4.28 -16.52 7.88
C TRP A 339 3.55 -17.86 8.06
N LYS A 340 2.32 -17.84 8.57
CA LYS A 340 1.48 -19.06 8.63
C LYS A 340 1.04 -19.51 7.25
N PHE A 341 0.89 -18.59 6.30
CA PHE A 341 0.57 -18.86 4.90
C PHE A 341 1.68 -18.34 3.98
N GLY A 342 2.92 -18.68 4.30
CA GLY A 342 4.09 -18.28 3.54
C GLY A 342 5.39 -18.85 4.08
N VAL A 343 6.48 -18.60 3.35
CA VAL A 343 7.85 -18.91 3.77
C VAL A 343 8.69 -17.65 3.76
N LYS A 344 9.31 -17.38 4.89
CA LYS A 344 10.30 -16.34 5.05
C LYS A 344 11.67 -16.81 4.54
N LEU A 345 12.23 -16.06 3.63
CA LEU A 345 13.58 -16.28 3.11
C LEU A 345 14.56 -15.27 3.70
N ASN A 346 15.81 -15.68 3.88
CA ASN A 346 16.89 -14.75 4.15
C ASN A 346 17.31 -14.02 2.87
N GLN A 347 17.95 -12.87 3.04
CA GLN A 347 18.51 -12.12 1.91
C GLN A 347 19.65 -12.89 1.26
N ASN A 348 19.63 -13.00 -0.07
CA ASN A 348 20.64 -13.66 -0.90
C ASN A 348 20.86 -15.15 -0.55
N ASP A 349 19.84 -15.83 -0.04
CA ASP A 349 19.83 -17.24 0.31
C ASP A 349 19.12 -18.04 -0.81
N ASP A 350 19.83 -18.22 -1.91
CA ASP A 350 19.33 -18.92 -3.09
C ASP A 350 19.23 -20.44 -2.89
N GLU A 351 20.04 -21.02 -1.98
CA GLU A 351 19.96 -22.44 -1.62
C GLU A 351 18.63 -22.73 -0.87
N SER A 352 18.30 -21.96 0.16
CA SER A 352 17.03 -22.07 0.87
C SER A 352 15.83 -21.81 -0.05
N LEU A 353 15.93 -20.87 -0.98
CA LEU A 353 14.90 -20.64 -1.99
C LEU A 353 14.72 -21.87 -2.88
N ALA A 354 15.81 -22.50 -3.34
CA ALA A 354 15.74 -23.72 -4.15
C ALA A 354 15.07 -24.88 -3.40
N GLU A 355 15.40 -25.08 -2.12
CA GLU A 355 14.76 -26.08 -1.27
C GLU A 355 13.24 -25.86 -1.14
N VAL A 356 12.83 -24.62 -0.89
CA VAL A 356 11.41 -24.24 -0.78
C VAL A 356 10.68 -24.47 -2.10
N LEU A 357 11.28 -24.09 -3.24
CA LEU A 357 10.67 -24.28 -4.54
C LEU A 357 10.52 -25.77 -4.88
N ASN A 358 11.56 -26.59 -4.65
CA ASN A 358 11.50 -28.03 -4.82
C ASN A 358 10.42 -28.65 -3.91
N GLY A 359 10.36 -28.24 -2.63
CA GLY A 359 9.35 -28.71 -1.71
C GLY A 359 7.91 -28.42 -2.16
N ILE A 360 7.66 -27.24 -2.74
CA ILE A 360 6.36 -26.87 -3.31
C ILE A 360 6.04 -27.69 -4.55
N ILE A 361 7.00 -27.81 -5.48
CA ILE A 361 6.83 -28.48 -6.76
C ILE A 361 6.61 -30.00 -6.57
N GLU A 362 7.31 -30.60 -5.65
CA GLU A 362 7.21 -32.02 -5.34
C GLU A 362 6.04 -32.36 -4.40
N GLY A 363 5.47 -31.34 -3.76
CA GLY A 363 4.38 -31.51 -2.78
C GLY A 363 4.83 -32.00 -1.41
N SER A 364 6.15 -32.02 -1.14
CA SER A 364 6.71 -32.34 0.17
C SER A 364 6.49 -31.19 1.16
N LEU A 365 6.49 -29.94 0.70
CA LEU A 365 6.06 -28.78 1.47
C LEU A 365 4.52 -28.64 1.33
N LYS A 366 3.80 -28.95 2.41
CA LYS A 366 2.34 -28.79 2.45
C LYS A 366 1.98 -27.33 2.66
N ILE A 367 1.21 -26.75 1.72
CA ILE A 367 0.70 -25.39 1.83
C ILE A 367 -0.53 -25.39 2.77
N PRO A 368 -0.49 -24.69 3.91
CA PRO A 368 -1.57 -24.69 4.91
C PRO A 368 -2.67 -23.71 4.50
N VAL A 369 -3.56 -24.13 3.59
CA VAL A 369 -4.57 -23.30 2.94
C VAL A 369 -5.54 -22.66 3.93
N GLU A 370 -5.76 -23.31 5.08
CA GLU A 370 -6.59 -22.83 6.19
C GLU A 370 -6.07 -21.54 6.85
N HIS A 371 -4.80 -21.22 6.63
CA HIS A 371 -4.18 -19.98 7.12
C HIS A 371 -4.17 -18.85 6.09
N ALA A 372 -4.70 -19.08 4.88
CA ALA A 372 -4.84 -18.02 3.90
C ALA A 372 -5.73 -16.89 4.43
N LEU A 373 -5.30 -15.65 4.24
CA LEU A 373 -6.11 -14.50 4.62
C LEU A 373 -7.39 -14.43 3.78
N SER A 374 -8.48 -13.97 4.38
CA SER A 374 -9.72 -13.75 3.65
C SER A 374 -9.54 -12.62 2.63
N PHE A 375 -10.27 -12.68 1.52
CA PHE A 375 -10.28 -11.63 0.52
C PHE A 375 -10.60 -10.26 1.15
N ASN A 376 -11.65 -10.24 1.98
CA ASN A 376 -12.14 -9.01 2.59
C ASN A 376 -11.10 -8.32 3.48
N SER A 377 -10.32 -9.09 4.26
CA SER A 377 -9.31 -8.51 5.15
C SER A 377 -8.23 -7.73 4.42
N MET A 378 -8.07 -7.97 3.11
CA MET A 378 -7.12 -7.28 2.23
C MET A 378 -7.76 -6.17 1.39
N CYS A 379 -9.05 -5.85 1.59
CA CYS A 379 -9.77 -4.82 0.85
C CYS A 379 -9.79 -3.46 1.55
N TYR A 380 -9.73 -2.38 0.77
CA TYR A 380 -9.81 -1.01 1.32
C TYR A 380 -11.11 -0.74 2.06
N SER A 381 -12.26 -1.12 1.49
CA SER A 381 -13.56 -0.90 2.15
C SER A 381 -13.62 -1.54 3.52
N TYR A 382 -13.21 -2.80 3.65
CA TYR A 382 -13.17 -3.52 4.92
C TYR A 382 -12.24 -2.85 5.93
N ARG A 383 -11.02 -2.52 5.52
CA ARG A 383 -10.02 -1.95 6.43
C ARG A 383 -10.38 -0.53 6.88
N VAL A 384 -10.93 0.27 5.98
CA VAL A 384 -11.44 1.60 6.34
C VAL A 384 -12.57 1.46 7.36
N ASN A 385 -13.56 0.61 7.09
CA ASN A 385 -14.70 0.44 7.99
C ASN A 385 -14.34 -0.19 9.33
N THR A 386 -13.48 -1.20 9.32
CA THR A 386 -13.19 -1.99 10.53
C THR A 386 -12.17 -1.31 11.43
N TYR A 387 -11.17 -0.63 10.84
CA TYR A 387 -10.04 -0.13 11.62
C TYR A 387 -9.94 1.39 11.63
N LEU A 388 -10.16 2.08 10.48
CA LEU A 388 -9.92 3.51 10.41
C LEU A 388 -11.09 4.34 10.94
N LEU A 389 -12.31 4.07 10.47
CA LEU A 389 -13.48 4.87 10.86
C LEU A 389 -13.74 4.84 12.37
N PRO A 390 -13.66 3.71 13.09
CA PRO A 390 -13.80 3.69 14.55
C PRO A 390 -12.77 4.55 15.27
N ILE A 391 -11.50 4.51 14.84
CA ILE A 391 -10.41 5.30 15.46
C ILE A 391 -10.65 6.80 15.28
N ILE A 392 -11.15 7.23 14.11
CA ILE A 392 -11.47 8.64 13.88
C ILE A 392 -12.86 9.02 14.45
N GLY A 393 -13.56 8.11 15.13
CA GLY A 393 -14.87 8.35 15.73
C GLY A 393 -15.95 8.60 14.68
N CYS A 394 -15.92 7.88 13.58
CA CYS A 394 -16.95 7.87 12.55
C CYS A 394 -17.63 6.49 12.48
N GLU A 395 -18.94 6.50 12.22
CA GLU A 395 -19.69 5.27 11.96
C GLU A 395 -19.93 5.15 10.43
N PRO A 396 -19.64 3.98 9.83
CA PRO A 396 -19.95 3.75 8.43
C PRO A 396 -21.47 3.80 8.21
N LEU A 397 -21.89 4.10 6.99
CA LEU A 397 -23.26 3.88 6.62
C LEU A 397 -23.63 2.40 6.78
N PRO A 398 -24.86 2.08 7.17
CA PRO A 398 -25.37 0.71 7.09
C PRO A 398 -25.44 0.32 5.62
N THR A 399 -24.33 -0.19 5.10
CA THR A 399 -24.23 -0.70 3.74
C THR A 399 -24.59 -2.17 3.75
N ASN A 400 -25.34 -2.61 2.72
CA ASN A 400 -25.53 -4.03 2.45
C ASN A 400 -24.20 -4.62 1.92
N HIS A 401 -23.21 -4.81 2.80
CA HIS A 401 -21.98 -5.51 2.48
C HIS A 401 -22.23 -7.02 2.35
N ASN A 402 -23.14 -7.41 1.47
CA ASN A 402 -23.36 -8.83 1.13
C ASN A 402 -22.12 -9.45 0.49
N VAL A 403 -21.26 -8.63 -0.14
CA VAL A 403 -20.00 -9.05 -0.74
C VAL A 403 -19.07 -9.72 0.29
N TRP A 404 -19.03 -9.21 1.54
CA TRP A 404 -18.16 -9.78 2.58
C TRP A 404 -18.60 -11.15 3.10
N LYS A 405 -19.86 -11.54 2.86
CA LYS A 405 -20.38 -12.87 3.25
C LYS A 405 -20.05 -13.96 2.24
N GLU A 406 -19.79 -13.60 0.99
CA GLU A 406 -19.55 -14.57 -0.08
C GLU A 406 -18.08 -14.98 -0.23
N TYR A 407 -17.15 -14.17 0.29
CA TYR A 407 -15.69 -14.38 0.16
C TYR A 407 -14.99 -14.69 1.50
N GLY A 408 -15.74 -14.90 2.58
CA GLY A 408 -15.22 -15.23 3.92
C GLY A 408 -14.78 -16.70 4.05
#